data_36b49a4dda3dd61d223505a09915c260
#
_entry.id   36b49a4dda3dd61d223505a09915c260
#
_cell.length_a   1.000
_cell.length_b   1.000
_cell.length_c   1.000
_cell.angle_alpha   90.00
_cell.angle_beta   90.00
_cell.angle_gamma   90.00
#
_symmetry.space_group_name_H-M   'P 1'
#
loop_
_entity.id
_entity.type
_entity.pdbx_description
1 polymer ?
#
loop_
_entity_poly.entity_id
_entity_poly.type
_entity_poly.pdbx_seq_one_letter_code
_entity_poly.pdbx_strand_id
1 'polypeptide(L)'
;MMETRLKAYRGAMVAALYAALTLGLAPVSYGAVQVRVSEFMTLLAFYDKGLIPGLTLGCLISNVGSPFGITDMLIGTSSTFLGLYFMRFCRSAFLASLMPVFSNGLLIGFELNYMADLPLLPTMGYVALGEIISVTILGNLLLPLFLKNETVRNILDLKNKKP
;
A
#
# COMPACT_ATOMS: atom_id res chain seq x y z
N MET A 1 -2.66 22.25 18.07
CA MET A 1 -1.45 21.50 18.47
C MET A 1 -1.72 20.02 18.81
N MET A 2 -2.74 19.67 19.61
CA MET A 2 -3.10 18.27 19.96
C MET A 2 -3.54 17.45 18.75
N GLU A 3 -4.37 17.99 17.88
CA GLU A 3 -4.87 17.31 16.67
C GLU A 3 -3.76 16.95 15.67
N THR A 4 -2.79 17.85 15.49
CA THR A 4 -1.62 17.59 14.63
C THR A 4 -0.76 16.45 15.15
N ARG A 5 -0.56 16.39 16.48
CA ARG A 5 0.18 15.29 17.12
C ARG A 5 -0.56 13.96 16.94
N LEU A 6 -1.88 13.94 17.11
CA LEU A 6 -2.67 12.73 16.94
C LEU A 6 -2.58 12.19 15.51
N LYS A 7 -2.66 13.08 14.51
CA LYS A 7 -2.48 12.69 13.09
C LYS A 7 -1.08 12.09 12.84
N ALA A 8 -0.04 12.68 13.44
CA ALA A 8 1.33 12.18 13.31
C ALA A 8 1.48 10.79 13.96
N TYR A 9 0.93 10.57 15.17
CA TYR A 9 0.97 9.27 15.82
C TYR A 9 0.26 8.17 15.01
N ARG A 10 -0.90 8.48 14.45
CA ARG A 10 -1.65 7.54 13.59
C ARG A 10 -0.87 7.19 12.33
N GLY A 11 -0.29 8.20 11.68
CA GLY A 11 0.57 8.00 10.51
C GLY A 11 1.79 7.12 10.83
N ALA A 12 2.48 7.41 11.95
CA ALA A 12 3.64 6.62 12.39
C ALA A 12 3.28 5.17 12.73
N MET A 13 2.15 4.94 13.40
CA MET A 13 1.66 3.60 13.73
C MET A 13 1.36 2.79 12.45
N VAL A 14 0.66 3.39 11.49
CA VAL A 14 0.33 2.75 10.21
C VAL A 14 1.60 2.47 9.41
N ALA A 15 2.56 3.40 9.39
CA ALA A 15 3.86 3.21 8.75
C ALA A 15 4.63 2.03 9.37
N ALA A 16 4.69 1.96 10.68
CA ALA A 16 5.37 0.88 11.41
C ALA A 16 4.73 -0.49 11.14
N LEU A 17 3.40 -0.57 11.17
CA LEU A 17 2.68 -1.81 10.86
C LEU A 17 2.89 -2.26 9.42
N TYR A 18 2.82 -1.33 8.47
CA TYR A 18 3.07 -1.61 7.05
C TYR A 18 4.49 -2.17 6.86
N ALA A 19 5.50 -1.48 7.40
CA ALA A 19 6.89 -1.92 7.30
C ALA A 19 7.12 -3.26 7.99
N ALA A 20 6.57 -3.47 9.18
CA ALA A 20 6.70 -4.74 9.91
C ALA A 20 6.09 -5.91 9.14
N LEU A 21 4.92 -5.73 8.53
CA LEU A 21 4.28 -6.76 7.70
C LEU A 21 5.10 -7.06 6.45
N THR A 22 5.60 -6.04 5.74
CA THR A 22 6.38 -6.25 4.52
C THR A 22 7.71 -6.96 4.82
N LEU A 23 8.45 -6.47 5.82
CA LEU A 23 9.76 -7.02 6.17
C LEU A 23 9.62 -8.39 6.85
N GLY A 24 8.58 -8.60 7.66
CA GLY A 24 8.29 -9.89 8.28
C GLY A 24 7.91 -10.98 7.28
N LEU A 25 7.36 -10.60 6.13
CA LEU A 25 6.99 -11.48 5.02
C LEU A 25 7.88 -11.27 3.79
N ALA A 26 9.13 -10.87 3.99
CA ALA A 26 10.06 -10.50 2.93
C ALA A 26 10.16 -11.52 1.77
N PRO A 27 10.22 -12.86 1.99
CA PRO A 27 10.31 -13.82 0.90
C PRO A 27 9.13 -13.79 -0.07
N VAL A 28 7.94 -13.42 0.41
CA VAL A 28 6.72 -13.29 -0.40
C VAL A 28 6.58 -11.88 -0.95
N SER A 29 6.97 -10.87 -0.15
CA SER A 29 6.85 -9.45 -0.48
C SER A 29 7.77 -9.02 -1.64
N TYR A 30 8.94 -9.65 -1.78
CA TYR A 30 9.93 -9.33 -2.82
C TYR A 30 10.11 -10.49 -3.82
N GLY A 31 9.15 -11.41 -3.90
CA GLY A 31 9.14 -12.50 -4.87
C GLY A 31 8.75 -12.05 -6.28
N ALA A 32 8.81 -12.98 -7.26
CA ALA A 32 8.51 -12.67 -8.66
C ALA A 32 7.08 -12.13 -8.90
N VAL A 33 6.10 -12.55 -8.12
CA VAL A 33 4.71 -12.07 -8.19
C VAL A 33 4.47 -10.90 -7.21
N GLN A 34 5.42 -10.61 -6.33
CA GLN A 34 5.39 -9.52 -5.35
C GLN A 34 4.07 -9.37 -4.58
N VAL A 35 3.59 -10.45 -3.93
CA VAL A 35 2.40 -10.37 -3.08
C VAL A 35 2.77 -9.69 -1.76
N ARG A 36 2.65 -8.38 -1.71
CA ARG A 36 2.89 -7.59 -0.49
C ARG A 36 1.63 -7.54 0.36
N VAL A 37 1.54 -8.41 1.36
CA VAL A 37 0.36 -8.46 2.23
C VAL A 37 0.06 -7.08 2.85
N SER A 38 1.09 -6.31 3.24
CA SER A 38 0.94 -4.95 3.78
C SER A 38 0.18 -3.99 2.87
N GLU A 39 0.15 -4.24 1.56
CA GLU A 39 -0.57 -3.39 0.60
C GLU A 39 -2.09 -3.35 0.84
N PHE A 40 -2.69 -4.35 1.54
CA PHE A 40 -4.10 -4.24 1.92
C PHE A 40 -4.39 -2.99 2.77
N MET A 41 -3.39 -2.52 3.53
CA MET A 41 -3.50 -1.32 4.35
C MET A 41 -3.58 -0.03 3.53
N THR A 42 -3.12 -0.04 2.27
CA THR A 42 -3.20 1.13 1.38
C THR A 42 -4.64 1.58 1.17
N LEU A 43 -5.58 0.62 1.19
CA LEU A 43 -7.01 0.93 1.09
C LEU A 43 -7.55 1.78 2.25
N LEU A 44 -6.81 1.90 3.38
CA LEU A 44 -7.12 2.86 4.45
C LEU A 44 -7.12 4.31 3.95
N ALA A 45 -6.33 4.63 2.91
CA ALA A 45 -6.29 5.95 2.31
C ALA A 45 -7.62 6.36 1.65
N PHE A 46 -8.42 5.39 1.21
CA PHE A 46 -9.77 5.64 0.72
C PHE A 46 -10.69 6.12 1.86
N TYR A 47 -10.55 5.52 3.05
CA TYR A 47 -11.34 5.89 4.22
C TYR A 47 -10.79 7.15 4.92
N ASP A 48 -9.47 7.32 5.00
CA ASP A 48 -8.83 8.51 5.57
C ASP A 48 -7.59 8.97 4.79
N LYS A 49 -7.77 10.05 4.02
CA LYS A 49 -6.69 10.68 3.25
C LYS A 49 -5.53 11.16 4.13
N GLY A 50 -5.77 11.40 5.42
CA GLY A 50 -4.73 11.78 6.38
C GLY A 50 -3.70 10.68 6.65
N LEU A 51 -3.99 9.42 6.26
CA LEU A 51 -3.07 8.29 6.41
C LEU A 51 -2.12 8.12 5.22
N ILE A 52 -2.32 8.85 4.11
CA ILE A 52 -1.46 8.76 2.92
C ILE A 52 0.02 8.96 3.26
N PRO A 53 0.43 10.00 4.02
CA PRO A 53 1.85 10.18 4.36
C PRO A 53 2.42 9.00 5.16
N GLY A 54 1.63 8.45 6.11
CA GLY A 54 2.05 7.30 6.92
C GLY A 54 2.23 6.03 6.08
N LEU A 55 1.29 5.73 5.19
CA LEU A 55 1.36 4.58 4.28
C LEU A 55 2.55 4.71 3.32
N THR A 56 2.76 5.91 2.76
CA THR A 56 3.90 6.19 1.89
C THR A 56 5.24 6.02 2.63
N LEU A 57 5.32 6.51 3.87
CA LEU A 57 6.51 6.33 4.71
C LEU A 57 6.74 4.85 5.05
N GLY A 58 5.68 4.10 5.32
CA GLY A 58 5.75 2.66 5.57
C GLY A 58 6.30 1.91 4.35
N CYS A 59 5.83 2.25 3.15
CA CYS A 59 6.37 1.72 1.90
C CYS A 59 7.84 2.08 1.71
N LEU A 60 8.23 3.34 1.94
CA LEU A 60 9.63 3.78 1.86
C LEU A 60 10.55 2.97 2.78
N ILE A 61 10.16 2.80 4.05
CA ILE A 61 10.94 2.02 5.03
C ILE A 61 11.03 0.55 4.60
N SER A 62 9.93 -0.02 4.10
CA SER A 62 9.91 -1.40 3.60
C SER A 62 10.90 -1.61 2.46
N ASN A 63 10.96 -0.67 1.52
CA ASN A 63 11.81 -0.77 0.34
C ASN A 63 13.31 -0.67 0.66
N VAL A 64 13.71 -0.26 1.88
CA VAL A 64 15.11 -0.37 2.35
C VAL A 64 15.59 -1.83 2.34
N GLY A 65 14.67 -2.79 2.58
CA GLY A 65 14.99 -4.23 2.54
C GLY A 65 14.90 -4.87 1.15
N SER A 66 14.63 -4.08 0.10
CA SER A 66 14.51 -4.60 -1.26
C SER A 66 15.86 -4.96 -1.89
N PRO A 67 15.91 -6.01 -2.73
CA PRO A 67 17.10 -6.36 -3.51
C PRO A 67 17.58 -5.25 -4.46
N PHE A 68 16.70 -4.36 -4.91
CA PHE A 68 17.02 -3.27 -5.84
C PHE A 68 17.38 -1.95 -5.15
N GLY A 69 17.40 -1.93 -3.82
CA GLY A 69 17.93 -0.84 -3.01
C GLY A 69 17.25 0.52 -3.28
N ILE A 70 18.06 1.54 -3.60
CA ILE A 70 17.58 2.93 -3.77
C ILE A 70 16.58 3.07 -4.90
N THR A 71 16.71 2.30 -5.98
CA THR A 71 15.79 2.36 -7.12
C THR A 71 14.37 1.97 -6.70
N ASP A 72 14.23 0.86 -5.97
CA ASP A 72 12.93 0.41 -5.45
C ASP A 72 12.40 1.35 -4.37
N MET A 73 13.28 1.96 -3.57
CA MET A 73 12.87 3.02 -2.63
C MET A 73 12.23 4.21 -3.35
N LEU A 74 12.79 4.65 -4.47
CA LEU A 74 12.28 5.80 -5.22
C LEU A 74 11.07 5.42 -6.07
N ILE A 75 11.18 4.40 -6.91
CA ILE A 75 10.14 4.02 -7.86
C ILE A 75 8.96 3.37 -7.13
N GLY A 76 9.20 2.38 -6.26
CA GLY A 76 8.16 1.68 -5.51
C GLY A 76 7.40 2.62 -4.57
N THR A 77 8.11 3.52 -3.86
CA THR A 77 7.44 4.50 -2.99
C THR A 77 6.65 5.53 -3.79
N SER A 78 7.19 6.01 -4.91
CA SER A 78 6.48 6.94 -5.79
C SER A 78 5.24 6.30 -6.40
N SER A 79 5.34 5.04 -6.80
CA SER A 79 4.24 4.26 -7.34
C SER A 79 3.11 4.09 -6.32
N THR A 80 3.45 3.65 -5.10
CA THR A 80 2.48 3.53 -4.00
C THR A 80 1.84 4.88 -3.70
N PHE A 81 2.63 5.97 -3.58
CA PHE A 81 2.09 7.31 -3.37
C PHE A 81 1.09 7.73 -4.46
N LEU A 82 1.40 7.47 -5.73
CA LEU A 82 0.49 7.78 -6.84
C LEU A 82 -0.81 6.99 -6.73
N GLY A 83 -0.74 5.69 -6.45
CA GLY A 83 -1.92 4.86 -6.20
C GLY A 83 -2.79 5.44 -5.08
N LEU A 84 -2.19 5.75 -3.92
CA LEU A 84 -2.87 6.37 -2.78
C LEU A 84 -3.47 7.74 -3.11
N TYR A 85 -2.76 8.54 -3.90
CA TYR A 85 -3.24 9.85 -4.33
C TYR A 85 -4.47 9.73 -5.21
N PHE A 86 -4.49 8.80 -6.16
CA PHE A 86 -5.63 8.60 -7.06
C PHE A 86 -6.83 7.93 -6.38
N MET A 87 -6.63 7.12 -5.33
CA MET A 87 -7.73 6.59 -4.51
C MET A 87 -8.69 7.67 -4.01
N ARG A 88 -8.18 8.87 -3.75
CA ARG A 88 -8.99 10.00 -3.25
C ARG A 88 -10.13 10.43 -4.17
N PHE A 89 -10.05 10.11 -5.45
CA PHE A 89 -11.05 10.46 -6.46
C PHE A 89 -12.05 9.31 -6.71
N CYS A 90 -11.81 8.13 -6.13
CA CYS A 90 -12.66 6.97 -6.33
C CYS A 90 -13.95 7.08 -5.51
N ARG A 91 -15.04 6.52 -6.04
CA ARG A 91 -16.37 6.51 -5.41
C ARG A 91 -16.63 5.26 -4.58
N SER A 92 -15.89 4.19 -4.77
CA SER A 92 -16.03 2.94 -4.03
C SER A 92 -14.67 2.37 -3.65
N ALA A 93 -14.64 1.58 -2.56
CA ALA A 93 -13.43 0.91 -2.10
C ALA A 93 -12.86 -0.04 -3.15
N PHE A 94 -13.73 -0.71 -3.92
CA PHE A 94 -13.31 -1.58 -5.01
C PHE A 94 -12.58 -0.80 -6.10
N LEU A 95 -13.12 0.34 -6.58
CA LEU A 95 -12.43 1.18 -7.55
C LEU A 95 -11.13 1.76 -6.99
N ALA A 96 -11.13 2.14 -5.71
CA ALA A 96 -9.94 2.63 -5.05
C ALA A 96 -8.83 1.57 -5.01
N SER A 97 -9.18 0.31 -4.75
CA SER A 97 -8.21 -0.79 -4.70
C SER A 97 -7.52 -1.08 -6.04
N LEU A 98 -8.11 -0.66 -7.16
CA LEU A 98 -7.49 -0.81 -8.49
C LEU A 98 -6.40 0.25 -8.76
N MET A 99 -6.36 1.35 -8.00
CA MET A 99 -5.35 2.40 -8.24
C MET A 99 -3.92 1.91 -8.01
N PRO A 100 -3.59 1.21 -6.91
CA PRO A 100 -2.27 0.58 -6.74
C PRO A 100 -1.99 -0.49 -7.80
N VAL A 101 -3.00 -1.26 -8.22
CA VAL A 101 -2.84 -2.26 -9.29
C VAL A 101 -2.28 -1.62 -10.56
N PHE A 102 -2.84 -0.47 -10.95
CA PHE A 102 -2.36 0.25 -12.13
C PHE A 102 -1.01 0.92 -11.89
N SER A 103 -0.84 1.67 -10.79
CA SER A 103 0.40 2.40 -10.54
C SER A 103 1.59 1.44 -10.34
N ASN A 104 1.45 0.42 -9.50
CA ASN A 104 2.51 -0.54 -9.22
C ASN A 104 2.74 -1.47 -10.42
N GLY A 105 1.68 -1.96 -11.05
CA GLY A 105 1.80 -2.77 -12.27
C GLY A 105 2.61 -2.09 -13.35
N LEU A 106 2.38 -0.80 -13.58
CA LEU A 106 3.12 -0.03 -14.57
C LEU A 106 4.54 0.30 -14.11
N LEU A 107 4.70 0.98 -12.97
CA LEU A 107 5.98 1.57 -12.58
C LEU A 107 6.96 0.51 -12.06
N ILE A 108 6.51 -0.41 -11.22
CA ILE A 108 7.37 -1.51 -10.72
C ILE A 108 7.61 -2.53 -11.84
N GLY A 109 6.62 -2.80 -12.70
CA GLY A 109 6.81 -3.65 -13.87
C GLY A 109 7.88 -3.10 -14.81
N PHE A 110 7.91 -1.77 -15.02
CA PHE A 110 8.96 -1.10 -15.79
C PHE A 110 10.31 -1.14 -15.09
N GLU A 111 10.34 -0.91 -13.78
CA GLU A 111 11.55 -1.01 -12.96
C GLU A 111 12.20 -2.40 -13.07
N LEU A 112 11.42 -3.45 -12.88
CA LEU A 112 11.90 -4.83 -12.96
C LEU A 112 12.37 -5.22 -14.36
N ASN A 113 11.72 -4.71 -15.41
CA ASN A 113 12.20 -4.87 -16.77
C ASN A 113 13.59 -4.26 -16.94
N TYR A 114 13.79 -3.03 -16.43
CA TYR A 114 15.06 -2.33 -16.57
C TYR A 114 16.18 -2.89 -15.68
N MET A 115 15.85 -3.26 -14.43
CA MET A 115 16.85 -3.68 -13.43
C MET A 115 17.20 -5.19 -13.51
N ALA A 116 16.26 -6.01 -13.95
CA ALA A 116 16.38 -7.47 -13.95
C ALA A 116 16.26 -8.10 -15.34
N ASP A 117 16.25 -7.29 -16.41
CA ASP A 117 16.09 -7.74 -17.81
C ASP A 117 14.88 -8.65 -18.05
N LEU A 118 13.81 -8.49 -17.25
CA LEU A 118 12.58 -9.28 -17.37
C LEU A 118 11.70 -8.76 -18.51
N PRO A 119 10.92 -9.64 -19.18
CA PRO A 119 10.01 -9.21 -20.25
C PRO A 119 8.93 -8.26 -19.70
N LEU A 120 8.79 -7.07 -20.29
CA LEU A 120 8.00 -5.95 -19.77
C LEU A 120 6.52 -6.30 -19.49
N LEU A 121 5.79 -6.76 -20.50
CA LEU A 121 4.36 -7.02 -20.36
C LEU A 121 4.02 -8.15 -19.37
N PRO A 122 4.69 -9.32 -19.41
CA PRO A 122 4.50 -10.35 -18.40
C PRO A 122 4.81 -9.86 -16.98
N THR A 123 5.88 -9.09 -16.80
CA THR A 123 6.28 -8.56 -15.49
C THR A 123 5.25 -7.58 -14.94
N MET A 124 4.77 -6.64 -15.76
CA MET A 124 3.65 -5.77 -15.39
C MET A 124 2.42 -6.57 -14.97
N GLY A 125 2.11 -7.65 -15.70
CA GLY A 125 1.00 -8.55 -15.37
C GLY A 125 1.18 -9.26 -14.03
N TYR A 126 2.37 -9.77 -13.73
CA TYR A 126 2.66 -10.43 -12.45
C TYR A 126 2.58 -9.47 -11.26
N VAL A 127 3.14 -8.27 -11.39
CA VAL A 127 3.02 -7.23 -10.35
C VAL A 127 1.55 -6.85 -10.15
N ALA A 128 0.81 -6.60 -11.24
CA ALA A 128 -0.62 -6.29 -11.16
C ALA A 128 -1.44 -7.41 -10.50
N LEU A 129 -1.13 -8.68 -10.77
CA LEU A 129 -1.76 -9.83 -10.11
C LEU A 129 -1.45 -9.86 -8.61
N GLY A 130 -0.21 -9.60 -8.21
CA GLY A 130 0.18 -9.47 -6.80
C GLY A 130 -0.61 -8.38 -6.09
N GLU A 131 -0.78 -7.22 -6.72
CA GLU A 131 -1.58 -6.11 -6.21
C GLU A 131 -3.09 -6.42 -6.15
N ILE A 132 -3.63 -7.12 -7.14
CA ILE A 132 -5.03 -7.59 -7.10
C ILE A 132 -5.24 -8.48 -5.88
N ILE A 133 -4.35 -9.41 -5.61
CA ILE A 133 -4.44 -10.28 -4.44
C ILE A 133 -4.34 -9.45 -3.16
N SER A 134 -3.33 -8.59 -3.05
CA SER A 134 -3.01 -7.86 -1.81
C SER A 134 -4.00 -6.73 -1.52
N VAL A 135 -4.31 -5.89 -2.48
CA VAL A 135 -5.15 -4.71 -2.27
C VAL A 135 -6.61 -4.99 -2.59
N THR A 136 -6.88 -5.59 -3.76
CA THR A 136 -8.27 -5.75 -4.20
C THR A 136 -8.95 -6.88 -3.42
N ILE A 137 -8.33 -8.06 -3.33
CA ILE A 137 -8.95 -9.19 -2.65
C ILE A 137 -8.80 -9.05 -1.13
N LEU A 138 -7.58 -9.05 -0.61
CA LEU A 138 -7.35 -8.98 0.83
C LEU A 138 -7.82 -7.65 1.44
N GLY A 139 -7.60 -6.53 0.75
CA GLY A 139 -8.04 -5.21 1.24
C GLY A 139 -9.55 -5.11 1.39
N ASN A 140 -10.32 -5.48 0.37
CA ASN A 140 -11.78 -5.44 0.45
C ASN A 140 -12.38 -6.51 1.37
N LEU A 141 -11.66 -7.61 1.64
CA LEU A 141 -12.09 -8.65 2.57
C LEU A 141 -11.75 -8.30 4.03
N LEU A 142 -10.50 -7.96 4.29
CA LEU A 142 -9.99 -7.79 5.66
C LEU A 142 -10.35 -6.43 6.25
N LEU A 143 -10.26 -5.35 5.45
CA LEU A 143 -10.42 -4.01 5.99
C LEU A 143 -11.80 -3.75 6.59
N PRO A 144 -12.93 -4.16 5.97
CA PRO A 144 -14.24 -4.04 6.59
C PRO A 144 -14.36 -4.82 7.91
N LEU A 145 -13.66 -5.96 8.04
CA LEU A 145 -13.63 -6.74 9.29
C LEU A 145 -12.89 -5.99 10.40
N PHE A 146 -11.73 -5.40 10.08
CA PHE A 146 -11.00 -4.56 11.04
C PHE A 146 -11.79 -3.30 11.43
N LEU A 147 -12.48 -2.67 10.48
CA LEU A 147 -13.26 -1.47 10.71
C LEU A 147 -14.57 -1.73 11.49
N LYS A 148 -15.01 -2.99 11.64
CA LYS A 148 -16.09 -3.35 12.57
C LYS A 148 -15.67 -3.20 14.03
N ASN A 149 -14.37 -3.33 14.33
CA ASN A 149 -13.86 -3.19 15.69
C ASN A 149 -13.82 -1.71 16.09
N GLU A 150 -14.57 -1.35 17.13
CA GLU A 150 -14.66 0.03 17.63
C GLU A 150 -13.30 0.57 18.08
N THR A 151 -12.46 -0.26 18.67
CA THR A 151 -11.12 0.14 19.10
C THR A 151 -10.27 0.57 17.91
N VAL A 152 -10.27 -0.22 16.82
CA VAL A 152 -9.55 0.11 15.58
C VAL A 152 -10.09 1.41 14.97
N ARG A 153 -11.42 1.55 14.88
CA ARG A 153 -12.05 2.79 14.39
C ARG A 153 -11.69 4.01 15.22
N ASN A 154 -11.63 3.84 16.54
CA ASN A 154 -11.26 4.91 17.46
C ASN A 154 -9.79 5.31 17.30
N ILE A 155 -8.89 4.34 17.23
CA ILE A 155 -7.44 4.56 17.02
C ILE A 155 -7.21 5.26 15.68
N LEU A 156 -7.87 4.81 14.62
CA LEU A 156 -7.74 5.39 13.28
C LEU A 156 -8.62 6.63 13.05
N ASP A 157 -9.41 7.04 14.05
CA ASP A 157 -10.34 8.20 13.98
C ASP A 157 -11.30 8.13 12.76
N LEU A 158 -11.80 6.94 12.50
CA LEU A 158 -12.71 6.64 11.38
C LEU A 158 -14.20 6.60 11.83
N LYS A 159 -14.54 7.17 13.01
CA LYS A 159 -15.87 7.11 13.60
C LYS A 159 -16.99 7.62 12.69
N ASN A 160 -16.71 8.62 11.87
CA ASN A 160 -17.68 9.29 11.00
C ASN A 160 -17.66 8.80 9.55
N LYS A 161 -16.82 7.81 9.21
CA LYS A 161 -16.72 7.28 7.86
C LYS A 161 -17.37 5.90 7.83
N LYS A 162 -18.53 5.81 7.14
CA LYS A 162 -19.19 4.52 6.90
C LYS A 162 -18.28 3.65 6.01
N PRO A 163 -18.16 2.36 6.33
CA PRO A 163 -17.53 1.40 5.43
C PRO A 163 -18.26 1.29 4.11
#